data_62f025b4c82305280fff0eb9d3299caf
#
_entry.id   62f025b4c82305280fff0eb9d3299caf
#
_cell.length_a   1.000
_cell.length_b   1.000
_cell.length_c   1.000
_cell.angle_alpha   90.00
_cell.angle_beta   90.00
_cell.angle_gamma   90.00
#
_symmetry.space_group_name_H-M   'P 1'
#
loop_
_entity.id
_entity.type
_entity.pdbx_description
1 polymer ?
#
loop_
_entity_poly.entity_id
_entity_poly.type
_entity_poly.pdbx_seq_one_letter_code
_entity_poly.pdbx_strand_id
1 'polypeptide(L)'
;MESVTTNVDRPGPETIGQRLRRLRLERNLSQRALASPGVSYAYISRIEAGTRQPSVKALRMLARKLGVSPVYLETGSEVDPAEERELRLAAAELVLRLSDDSSGVDRALRAIVEEAVQAGDLAAAARAETILGLIAFRDGDLSAAIELLERALTRVDPSPSAQPDLFATLGRAYSMHGEPDKAVTLFRSCLERLTDEEPDNTVAYIRFATYLSFALSDQNDVPAAQTAVRDALARVPEGSDPYTRVRLYWAQARLAETRGRGLEALDNARRAIALLEATEDTLHLARAHLLCASILILPGGDPDQAQDQLEQAEELFGPRAAPGDLGHLRTVQARLAASTGRNAAALTLAHQALELLGDDDFSNRGQAWWAIGEAEANEGRIDAANEAFERAASEFDEQSHVRERIELHSTWGRALRKAGREPEALDVLERAADLAVQAGHADVRSER
;
A
#
# COMPACT_ATOMS: atom_id res chain seq x y z
N MET A 1 44.89 -35.36 10.60
CA MET A 1 45.27 -34.07 9.96
C MET A 1 44.16 -33.09 10.28
N GLU A 2 44.38 -32.38 11.38
CA GLU A 2 43.46 -31.35 11.89
C GLU A 2 43.72 -30.05 11.12
N SER A 3 42.72 -29.54 10.44
CA SER A 3 42.73 -28.21 9.81
C SER A 3 42.35 -27.17 10.86
N VAL A 4 43.34 -26.46 11.36
CA VAL A 4 43.17 -25.27 12.19
C VAL A 4 42.63 -24.15 11.33
N THR A 5 41.34 -23.81 11.47
CA THR A 5 40.76 -22.59 10.97
C THR A 5 41.11 -21.44 11.89
N THR A 6 42.10 -20.65 11.50
CA THR A 6 42.45 -19.37 12.11
C THR A 6 41.30 -18.39 11.86
N ASN A 7 40.56 -18.12 12.93
CA ASN A 7 39.59 -17.02 12.99
C ASN A 7 40.38 -15.70 12.99
N VAL A 8 40.42 -15.01 11.84
CA VAL A 8 41.00 -13.68 11.74
C VAL A 8 39.98 -12.71 12.34
N ASP A 9 40.24 -12.31 13.59
CA ASP A 9 39.57 -11.21 14.26
C ASP A 9 39.59 -9.96 13.33
N ARG A 10 38.48 -9.58 12.73
CA ARG A 10 38.34 -8.29 12.08
C ARG A 10 38.36 -7.23 13.20
N PRO A 11 39.32 -6.30 13.20
CA PRO A 11 39.27 -5.21 14.17
C PRO A 11 37.96 -4.45 14.05
N GLY A 12 37.28 -4.22 15.16
CA GLY A 12 36.07 -3.42 15.22
C GLY A 12 36.32 -2.00 14.68
N PRO A 13 35.24 -1.21 14.38
CA PRO A 13 35.40 0.11 13.82
C PRO A 13 36.30 1.00 14.71
N GLU A 14 37.22 1.71 14.07
CA GLU A 14 38.22 2.58 14.73
C GLU A 14 37.50 3.69 15.52
N THR A 15 37.80 3.78 16.82
CA THR A 15 37.22 4.81 17.69
C THR A 15 37.81 6.21 17.38
N ILE A 16 37.12 7.28 17.79
CA ILE A 16 37.60 8.67 17.67
C ILE A 16 38.99 8.82 18.24
N GLY A 17 39.26 8.24 19.40
CA GLY A 17 40.57 8.31 20.04
C GLY A 17 41.69 7.60 19.26
N GLN A 18 41.38 6.43 18.72
CA GLN A 18 42.33 5.68 17.88
C GLN A 18 42.60 6.44 16.57
N ARG A 19 41.58 7.02 15.95
CA ARG A 19 41.70 7.82 14.73
C ARG A 19 42.47 9.10 14.97
N LEU A 20 42.20 9.80 16.06
CA LEU A 20 42.95 10.97 16.45
C LEU A 20 44.43 10.65 16.61
N ARG A 21 44.74 9.54 17.30
CA ARG A 21 46.13 9.08 17.51
C ARG A 21 46.80 8.70 16.19
N ARG A 22 46.14 7.95 15.32
CA ARG A 22 46.63 7.55 14.00
C ARG A 22 46.97 8.77 13.15
N LEU A 23 46.00 9.69 12.97
CA LEU A 23 46.17 10.90 12.18
C LEU A 23 47.27 11.80 12.68
N ARG A 24 47.41 11.90 14.00
CA ARG A 24 48.51 12.64 14.65
C ARG A 24 49.87 12.04 14.33
N LEU A 25 50.00 10.72 14.46
CA LEU A 25 51.26 9.98 14.19
C LEU A 25 51.63 10.06 12.71
N GLU A 26 50.71 9.88 11.81
CA GLU A 26 50.89 10.05 10.35
C GLU A 26 51.49 11.43 9.99
N ARG A 27 51.13 12.46 10.78
CA ARG A 27 51.62 13.82 10.59
C ARG A 27 52.83 14.15 11.44
N ASN A 28 53.40 13.17 12.11
CA ASN A 28 54.56 13.32 13.02
C ASN A 28 54.36 14.38 14.10
N LEU A 29 53.12 14.56 14.59
CA LEU A 29 52.78 15.52 15.63
C LEU A 29 52.84 14.90 17.04
N SER A 30 53.42 15.62 18.01
CA SER A 30 53.26 15.25 19.43
C SER A 30 51.90 15.70 19.96
N GLN A 31 51.41 15.11 21.05
CA GLN A 31 50.17 15.57 21.72
C GLN A 31 50.27 17.04 22.15
N ARG A 32 51.51 17.51 22.53
CA ARG A 32 51.75 18.93 22.83
C ARG A 32 51.69 19.83 21.62
N ALA A 33 52.16 19.38 20.46
CA ALA A 33 52.05 20.13 19.21
C ALA A 33 50.62 20.27 18.73
N LEU A 34 49.76 19.27 19.03
CA LEU A 34 48.36 19.30 18.73
C LEU A 34 47.53 20.20 19.70
N ALA A 35 48.07 20.48 20.91
CA ALA A 35 47.39 21.32 21.90
C ALA A 35 47.20 22.77 21.44
N SER A 36 46.14 23.44 21.96
CA SER A 36 45.75 24.80 21.61
C SER A 36 45.01 25.44 22.80
N PRO A 37 44.79 26.76 22.83
CA PRO A 37 43.95 27.36 23.82
C PRO A 37 42.55 26.70 23.92
N GLY A 38 42.25 26.12 25.08
CA GLY A 38 41.04 25.36 25.35
C GLY A 38 41.10 23.85 25.10
N VAL A 39 42.24 23.32 24.54
CA VAL A 39 42.48 21.90 24.35
C VAL A 39 43.89 21.55 24.79
N SER A 40 44.05 21.14 26.06
CA SER A 40 45.34 20.81 26.63
C SER A 40 45.84 19.44 26.14
N TYR A 41 47.18 19.23 26.23
CA TYR A 41 47.75 17.91 25.88
C TYR A 41 47.21 16.76 26.77
N ALA A 42 46.92 17.05 28.05
CA ALA A 42 46.29 16.07 28.94
C ALA A 42 44.85 15.70 28.54
N TYR A 43 44.11 16.66 27.91
CA TYR A 43 42.81 16.40 27.35
C TYR A 43 42.88 15.53 26.09
N ILE A 44 43.84 15.82 25.20
CA ILE A 44 44.12 15.01 24.01
C ILE A 44 44.51 13.58 24.38
N SER A 45 45.40 13.42 25.37
CA SER A 45 45.81 12.10 25.87
C SER A 45 44.64 11.25 26.37
N ARG A 46 43.68 11.88 27.05
CA ARG A 46 42.45 11.20 27.52
C ARG A 46 41.48 10.84 26.37
N ILE A 47 41.43 11.64 25.33
CA ILE A 47 40.65 11.31 24.12
C ILE A 47 41.30 10.11 23.41
N GLU A 48 42.61 10.15 23.18
CA GLU A 48 43.35 9.05 22.54
C GLU A 48 43.29 7.74 23.32
N ALA A 49 43.18 7.81 24.64
CA ALA A 49 42.99 6.66 25.52
C ALA A 49 41.53 6.16 25.60
N GLY A 50 40.59 6.85 24.95
CA GLY A 50 39.15 6.51 24.98
C GLY A 50 38.46 6.83 26.32
N THR A 51 39.14 7.49 27.27
CA THR A 51 38.60 7.81 28.60
C THR A 51 37.77 9.12 28.61
N ARG A 52 37.77 9.87 27.50
CA ARG A 52 36.99 11.09 27.35
C ARG A 52 36.58 11.33 25.90
N GLN A 53 35.32 11.71 25.67
CA GLN A 53 34.79 12.19 24.39
C GLN A 53 35.22 13.65 24.19
N PRO A 54 35.62 14.06 22.96
CA PRO A 54 35.89 15.44 22.63
C PRO A 54 34.60 16.26 22.59
N SER A 55 34.64 17.52 23.06
CA SER A 55 33.54 18.45 22.79
C SER A 55 33.53 18.87 21.31
N VAL A 56 32.38 19.32 20.79
CA VAL A 56 32.24 19.79 19.39
C VAL A 56 33.30 20.87 19.06
N LYS A 57 33.57 21.78 20.00
CA LYS A 57 34.60 22.81 19.83
C LYS A 57 36.01 22.22 19.76
N ALA A 58 36.31 21.23 20.60
CA ALA A 58 37.59 20.53 20.58
C ALA A 58 37.76 19.71 19.29
N LEU A 59 36.70 19.00 18.86
CA LEU A 59 36.71 18.20 17.64
C LEU A 59 37.00 19.07 16.40
N ARG A 60 36.33 20.21 16.23
CA ARG A 60 36.57 21.17 15.13
C ARG A 60 38.01 21.71 15.14
N MET A 61 38.53 21.97 16.30
CA MET A 61 39.90 22.50 16.43
C MET A 61 40.97 21.45 16.12
N LEU A 62 40.78 20.22 16.61
CA LEU A 62 41.70 19.08 16.35
C LEU A 62 41.63 18.72 14.84
N ALA A 63 40.48 18.63 14.26
CA ALA A 63 40.29 18.35 12.84
C ALA A 63 41.01 19.39 11.96
N ARG A 64 40.85 20.70 12.24
CA ARG A 64 41.54 21.77 11.54
C ARG A 64 43.10 21.63 11.62
N LYS A 65 43.62 21.32 12.79
CA LYS A 65 45.08 21.11 12.97
C LYS A 65 45.61 19.88 12.25
N LEU A 66 44.73 18.85 12.14
CA LEU A 66 45.08 17.62 11.43
C LEU A 66 44.80 17.72 9.93
N GLY A 67 44.19 18.79 9.44
CA GLY A 67 43.85 18.95 8.01
C GLY A 67 42.84 17.93 7.52
N VAL A 68 41.84 17.59 8.37
CA VAL A 68 40.71 16.70 8.04
C VAL A 68 39.40 17.38 8.39
N SER A 69 38.29 16.86 7.86
CA SER A 69 36.97 17.34 8.27
C SER A 69 36.66 16.94 9.73
N PRO A 70 35.89 17.73 10.49
CA PRO A 70 35.39 17.31 11.81
C PRO A 70 34.62 15.99 11.75
N VAL A 71 33.83 15.78 10.70
CA VAL A 71 33.05 14.57 10.45
C VAL A 71 33.98 13.37 10.28
N TYR A 72 35.03 13.49 9.48
CA TYR A 72 36.00 12.42 9.32
C TYR A 72 36.70 12.06 10.63
N LEU A 73 37.07 13.06 11.46
CA LEU A 73 37.70 12.78 12.75
C LEU A 73 36.72 12.08 13.71
N GLU A 74 35.43 12.38 13.64
CA GLU A 74 34.37 11.81 14.47
C GLU A 74 33.94 10.42 14.00
N THR A 75 33.66 10.24 12.70
CA THR A 75 33.02 9.04 12.15
C THR A 75 33.98 8.12 11.39
N GLY A 76 35.07 8.67 10.85
CA GLY A 76 36.00 7.97 9.94
C GLY A 76 35.57 8.04 8.48
N SER A 77 34.47 8.71 8.18
CA SER A 77 33.99 9.01 6.83
C SER A 77 34.13 10.48 6.52
N GLU A 78 34.41 10.86 5.29
CA GLU A 78 34.39 12.24 4.83
C GLU A 78 32.98 12.76 4.57
N VAL A 79 32.01 11.84 4.45
CA VAL A 79 30.59 12.13 4.26
C VAL A 79 29.89 12.15 5.62
N ASP A 80 29.02 13.14 5.82
CA ASP A 80 28.17 13.19 7.00
C ASP A 80 27.26 11.94 7.00
N PRO A 81 27.16 11.20 8.11
CA PRO A 81 26.28 10.03 8.18
C PRO A 81 24.82 10.34 7.80
N ALA A 82 24.34 11.56 8.06
CA ALA A 82 23.01 11.98 7.61
C ALA A 82 22.94 12.14 6.08
N GLU A 83 23.97 12.74 5.47
CA GLU A 83 24.08 12.87 4.02
C GLU A 83 24.23 11.51 3.33
N GLU A 84 25.00 10.59 3.93
CA GLU A 84 25.14 9.23 3.41
C GLU A 84 23.81 8.46 3.46
N ARG A 85 23.02 8.61 4.56
CA ARG A 85 21.67 8.04 4.62
C ARG A 85 20.75 8.60 3.56
N GLU A 86 20.79 9.92 3.35
CA GLU A 86 19.96 10.58 2.33
C GLU A 86 20.29 10.08 0.92
N LEU A 87 21.58 9.93 0.59
CA LEU A 87 22.01 9.36 -0.68
C LEU A 87 21.53 7.91 -0.86
N ARG A 88 21.56 7.10 0.20
CA ARG A 88 21.08 5.72 0.16
C ARG A 88 19.57 5.65 0.01
N LEU A 89 18.82 6.55 0.64
CA LEU A 89 17.37 6.69 0.46
C LEU A 89 17.03 7.07 -0.99
N ALA A 90 17.69 8.08 -1.52
CA ALA A 90 17.48 8.50 -2.91
C ALA A 90 17.84 7.39 -3.92
N ALA A 91 18.90 6.61 -3.64
CA ALA A 91 19.26 5.47 -4.45
C ALA A 91 18.21 4.35 -4.39
N ALA A 92 17.64 4.08 -3.21
CA ALA A 92 16.57 3.11 -3.04
C ALA A 92 15.30 3.52 -3.81
N GLU A 93 14.89 4.79 -3.71
CA GLU A 93 13.77 5.34 -4.49
C GLU A 93 13.99 5.23 -5.99
N LEU A 94 15.20 5.51 -6.46
CA LEU A 94 15.53 5.42 -7.87
C LEU A 94 15.46 3.96 -8.37
N VAL A 95 15.98 3.01 -7.59
CA VAL A 95 15.90 1.58 -7.94
C VAL A 95 14.45 1.14 -8.05
N LEU A 96 13.59 1.54 -7.11
CA LEU A 96 12.16 1.19 -7.14
C LEU A 96 11.40 1.81 -8.32
N ARG A 97 11.86 2.96 -8.83
CA ARG A 97 11.29 3.57 -10.05
C ARG A 97 11.74 2.88 -11.33
N LEU A 98 12.93 2.27 -11.33
CA LEU A 98 13.56 1.69 -12.52
C LEU A 98 13.51 0.16 -12.56
N SER A 99 13.19 -0.49 -11.46
CA SER A 99 13.21 -1.95 -11.31
C SER A 99 12.03 -2.42 -10.46
N ASP A 100 11.42 -3.51 -10.88
CA ASP A 100 10.37 -4.18 -10.12
C ASP A 100 10.94 -5.13 -9.04
N ASP A 101 12.27 -5.37 -9.03
CA ASP A 101 12.94 -6.19 -8.01
C ASP A 101 13.29 -5.35 -6.79
N SER A 102 12.53 -5.54 -5.71
CA SER A 102 12.69 -4.86 -4.43
C SER A 102 13.55 -5.63 -3.42
N SER A 103 13.97 -6.87 -3.69
CA SER A 103 14.57 -7.78 -2.70
C SER A 103 15.87 -7.27 -2.05
N GLY A 104 16.68 -6.50 -2.79
CA GLY A 104 17.87 -5.84 -2.27
C GLY A 104 17.59 -4.53 -1.53
N VAL A 105 16.53 -3.84 -1.93
CA VAL A 105 16.15 -2.52 -1.41
C VAL A 105 15.53 -2.63 -0.02
N ASP A 106 14.70 -3.64 0.24
CA ASP A 106 14.07 -3.86 1.55
C ASP A 106 15.10 -3.93 2.67
N ARG A 107 16.14 -4.77 2.53
CA ARG A 107 17.20 -4.89 3.53
C ARG A 107 17.95 -3.58 3.77
N ALA A 108 18.23 -2.85 2.68
CA ALA A 108 18.93 -1.57 2.79
C ALA A 108 18.09 -0.53 3.53
N LEU A 109 16.79 -0.45 3.23
CA LEU A 109 15.86 0.46 3.89
C LEU A 109 15.68 0.13 5.37
N ARG A 110 15.56 -1.15 5.76
CA ARG A 110 15.50 -1.56 7.17
C ARG A 110 16.76 -1.14 7.94
N ALA A 111 17.95 -1.31 7.35
CA ALA A 111 19.17 -0.82 7.95
C ALA A 111 19.17 0.71 8.11
N ILE A 112 18.67 1.44 7.13
CA ILE A 112 18.53 2.91 7.21
C ILE A 112 17.58 3.31 8.36
N VAL A 113 16.45 2.61 8.55
CA VAL A 113 15.52 2.86 9.67
C VAL A 113 16.26 2.72 11.01
N GLU A 114 16.99 1.61 11.21
CA GLU A 114 17.72 1.37 12.45
C GLU A 114 18.78 2.45 12.73
N GLU A 115 19.61 2.78 11.74
CA GLU A 115 20.63 3.82 11.83
C GLU A 115 20.03 5.21 12.10
N ALA A 116 18.95 5.55 11.40
CA ALA A 116 18.27 6.82 11.53
C ALA A 116 17.63 7.00 12.92
N VAL A 117 16.97 5.95 13.42
CA VAL A 117 16.41 5.94 14.79
C VAL A 117 17.48 6.10 15.84
N GLN A 118 18.62 5.38 15.73
CA GLN A 118 19.75 5.51 16.65
C GLN A 118 20.38 6.91 16.62
N ALA A 119 20.38 7.54 15.43
CA ALA A 119 20.89 8.90 15.26
C ALA A 119 19.89 10.00 15.65
N GLY A 120 18.63 9.67 15.96
CA GLY A 120 17.56 10.63 16.21
C GLY A 120 17.05 11.33 14.95
N ASP A 121 17.35 10.80 13.77
CA ASP A 121 16.93 11.31 12.45
C ASP A 121 15.56 10.73 12.09
N LEU A 122 14.51 11.26 12.74
CA LEU A 122 13.15 10.74 12.58
C LEU A 122 12.60 10.96 11.17
N ALA A 123 13.08 11.98 10.46
CA ALA A 123 12.64 12.25 9.09
C ALA A 123 13.14 11.17 8.11
N ALA A 124 14.43 10.80 8.20
CA ALA A 124 14.98 9.72 7.39
C ALA A 124 14.34 8.36 7.73
N ALA A 125 14.09 8.09 9.02
CA ALA A 125 13.40 6.88 9.45
C ALA A 125 11.98 6.80 8.89
N ALA A 126 11.19 7.86 9.00
CA ALA A 126 9.83 7.94 8.47
C ALA A 126 9.80 7.76 6.94
N ARG A 127 10.73 8.37 6.22
CA ARG A 127 10.82 8.23 4.76
C ARG A 127 11.15 6.79 4.35
N ALA A 128 12.09 6.15 5.04
CA ALA A 128 12.43 4.74 4.78
C ALA A 128 11.25 3.81 5.10
N GLU A 129 10.54 4.03 6.21
CA GLU A 129 9.32 3.28 6.58
C GLU A 129 8.19 3.52 5.58
N THR A 130 8.02 4.73 5.05
CA THR A 130 7.05 5.02 3.99
C THR A 130 7.34 4.18 2.75
N ILE A 131 8.61 4.16 2.29
CA ILE A 131 8.99 3.39 1.11
C ILE A 131 8.77 1.88 1.34
N LEU A 132 9.15 1.36 2.50
CA LEU A 132 8.91 -0.03 2.87
C LEU A 132 7.40 -0.37 2.89
N GLY A 133 6.57 0.53 3.43
CA GLY A 133 5.13 0.36 3.45
C GLY A 133 4.50 0.36 2.05
N LEU A 134 5.00 1.21 1.13
CA LEU A 134 4.56 1.20 -0.27
C LEU A 134 4.97 -0.10 -1.00
N ILE A 135 6.15 -0.64 -0.68
CA ILE A 135 6.60 -1.94 -1.21
C ILE A 135 5.70 -3.06 -0.68
N ALA A 136 5.48 -3.12 0.64
CA ALA A 136 4.63 -4.13 1.27
C ALA A 136 3.22 -4.11 0.68
N PHE A 137 2.62 -2.93 0.49
CA PHE A 137 1.32 -2.79 -0.15
C PHE A 137 1.32 -3.31 -1.60
N ARG A 138 2.36 -3.00 -2.38
CA ARG A 138 2.49 -3.50 -3.76
C ARG A 138 2.61 -5.02 -3.80
N ASP A 139 3.33 -5.60 -2.83
CA ASP A 139 3.59 -7.03 -2.75
C ASP A 139 2.42 -7.79 -2.09
N GLY A 140 1.34 -7.08 -1.65
CA GLY A 140 0.10 -7.64 -1.11
C GLY A 140 0.12 -7.90 0.40
N ASP A 141 1.20 -7.55 1.11
CA ASP A 141 1.28 -7.64 2.58
C ASP A 141 0.67 -6.38 3.20
N LEU A 142 -0.67 -6.42 3.37
CA LEU A 142 -1.44 -5.27 3.86
C LEU A 142 -1.12 -4.94 5.32
N SER A 143 -0.95 -5.98 6.15
CA SER A 143 -0.61 -5.81 7.58
C SER A 143 0.72 -5.11 7.76
N ALA A 144 1.78 -5.54 7.05
CA ALA A 144 3.07 -4.88 7.10
C ALA A 144 3.01 -3.45 6.52
N ALA A 145 2.23 -3.23 5.46
CA ALA A 145 2.02 -1.91 4.89
C ALA A 145 1.39 -0.95 5.92
N ILE A 146 0.33 -1.37 6.59
CA ILE A 146 -0.35 -0.58 7.63
C ILE A 146 0.63 -0.25 8.76
N GLU A 147 1.31 -1.25 9.33
CA GLU A 147 2.24 -1.04 10.44
C GLU A 147 3.35 -0.05 10.09
N LEU A 148 3.95 -0.19 8.91
CA LEU A 148 5.06 0.67 8.45
C LEU A 148 4.60 2.11 8.21
N LEU A 149 3.45 2.30 7.55
CA LEU A 149 2.92 3.62 7.23
C LEU A 149 2.39 4.35 8.49
N GLU A 150 1.76 3.65 9.43
CA GLU A 150 1.37 4.20 10.73
C GLU A 150 2.59 4.65 11.54
N ARG A 151 3.67 3.84 11.56
CA ARG A 151 4.93 4.23 12.21
C ARG A 151 5.55 5.45 11.58
N ALA A 152 5.55 5.54 10.24
CA ALA A 152 6.04 6.73 9.56
C ALA A 152 5.28 7.98 9.98
N LEU A 153 3.94 7.91 10.07
CA LEU A 153 3.09 9.02 10.53
C LEU A 153 3.31 9.38 12.00
N THR A 154 3.63 8.39 12.86
CA THR A 154 3.94 8.69 14.28
C THR A 154 5.29 9.38 14.46
N ARG A 155 6.23 9.24 13.52
CA ARG A 155 7.55 9.89 13.58
C ARG A 155 7.52 11.33 13.10
N VAL A 156 6.80 11.57 12.03
CA VAL A 156 6.61 12.88 11.41
C VAL A 156 5.14 13.02 11.01
N ASP A 157 4.62 14.22 11.11
CA ASP A 157 3.25 14.53 10.69
C ASP A 157 3.30 15.35 9.37
N PRO A 158 3.49 14.67 8.20
CA PRO A 158 3.55 15.36 6.93
C PRO A 158 2.18 15.91 6.54
N SER A 159 2.18 17.00 5.75
CA SER A 159 0.94 17.44 5.11
C SER A 159 0.46 16.39 4.10
N PRO A 160 -0.87 16.17 3.96
CA PRO A 160 -1.41 15.25 2.97
C PRO A 160 -0.98 15.55 1.54
N SER A 161 -0.77 16.82 1.20
CA SER A 161 -0.29 17.26 -0.10
C SER A 161 1.20 16.95 -0.34
N ALA A 162 2.01 16.99 0.72
CA ALA A 162 3.45 16.72 0.63
C ALA A 162 3.75 15.22 0.44
N GLN A 163 2.96 14.34 1.07
CA GLN A 163 3.12 12.88 0.96
C GLN A 163 1.80 12.17 0.61
N PRO A 164 1.19 12.51 -0.52
CA PRO A 164 -0.13 12.00 -0.86
C PRO A 164 -0.18 10.48 -1.04
N ASP A 165 0.92 9.86 -1.47
CA ASP A 165 0.98 8.41 -1.67
C ASP A 165 0.98 7.63 -0.35
N LEU A 166 1.59 8.18 0.71
CA LEU A 166 1.54 7.59 2.04
C LEU A 166 0.09 7.47 2.54
N PHE A 167 -0.63 8.60 2.56
CA PHE A 167 -2.02 8.63 3.05
C PHE A 167 -2.96 7.82 2.16
N ALA A 168 -2.80 7.91 0.82
CA ALA A 168 -3.62 7.16 -0.12
C ALA A 168 -3.41 5.65 0.03
N THR A 169 -2.15 5.20 0.18
CA THR A 169 -1.84 3.78 0.33
C THR A 169 -2.30 3.26 1.68
N LEU A 170 -2.07 4.00 2.77
CA LEU A 170 -2.54 3.59 4.10
C LEU A 170 -4.07 3.45 4.14
N GLY A 171 -4.82 4.43 3.62
CA GLY A 171 -6.28 4.34 3.60
C GLY A 171 -6.80 3.22 2.71
N ARG A 172 -6.14 2.94 1.58
CA ARG A 172 -6.48 1.78 0.73
C ARG A 172 -6.14 0.46 1.43
N ALA A 173 -5.00 0.39 2.12
CA ALA A 173 -4.63 -0.78 2.91
C ALA A 173 -5.67 -1.07 3.99
N TYR A 174 -6.15 -0.06 4.72
CA TYR A 174 -7.24 -0.21 5.68
C TYR A 174 -8.52 -0.77 5.03
N SER A 175 -8.98 -0.20 3.90
CA SER A 175 -10.19 -0.70 3.23
C SER A 175 -10.04 -2.16 2.79
N MET A 176 -8.89 -2.52 2.20
CA MET A 176 -8.64 -3.89 1.74
C MET A 176 -8.46 -4.88 2.88
N HIS A 177 -7.93 -4.41 4.02
CA HIS A 177 -7.76 -5.20 5.25
C HIS A 177 -9.07 -5.35 6.05
N GLY A 178 -10.21 -4.80 5.56
CA GLY A 178 -11.50 -4.87 6.26
C GLY A 178 -11.68 -3.80 7.35
N GLU A 179 -10.92 -2.71 7.34
CA GLU A 179 -10.99 -1.61 8.30
C GLU A 179 -11.44 -0.27 7.65
N PRO A 180 -12.56 -0.23 6.91
CA PRO A 180 -12.97 0.97 6.18
C PRO A 180 -13.27 2.17 7.10
N ASP A 181 -13.63 1.96 8.36
CA ASP A 181 -13.80 3.04 9.36
C ASP A 181 -12.52 3.85 9.56
N LYS A 182 -11.36 3.16 9.61
CA LYS A 182 -10.06 3.83 9.71
C LYS A 182 -9.73 4.59 8.42
N ALA A 183 -10.05 4.02 7.27
CA ALA A 183 -9.86 4.68 5.98
C ALA A 183 -10.70 5.97 5.88
N VAL A 184 -11.98 5.92 6.25
CA VAL A 184 -12.89 7.08 6.28
C VAL A 184 -12.35 8.17 7.22
N THR A 185 -11.93 7.80 8.42
CA THR A 185 -11.37 8.72 9.41
C THR A 185 -10.10 9.40 8.87
N LEU A 186 -9.19 8.63 8.29
CA LEU A 186 -7.95 9.13 7.71
C LEU A 186 -8.22 10.12 6.57
N PHE A 187 -9.08 9.76 5.61
CA PHE A 187 -9.35 10.61 4.46
C PHE A 187 -10.14 11.87 4.82
N ARG A 188 -11.05 11.81 5.81
CA ARG A 188 -11.70 13.01 6.36
C ARG A 188 -10.68 13.97 6.98
N SER A 189 -9.77 13.46 7.80
CA SER A 189 -8.69 14.26 8.37
C SER A 189 -7.81 14.89 7.28
N CYS A 190 -7.48 14.16 6.21
CA CYS A 190 -6.74 14.74 5.07
C CYS A 190 -7.51 15.89 4.42
N LEU A 191 -8.83 15.75 4.21
CA LEU A 191 -9.65 16.80 3.59
C LEU A 191 -9.82 18.02 4.48
N GLU A 192 -9.97 17.84 5.80
CA GLU A 192 -10.00 18.92 6.79
C GLU A 192 -8.69 19.69 6.76
N ARG A 193 -7.55 19.02 6.88
CA ARG A 193 -6.22 19.65 6.82
C ARG A 193 -5.98 20.40 5.51
N LEU A 194 -6.34 19.81 4.36
CA LEU A 194 -6.22 20.49 3.06
C LEU A 194 -7.12 21.72 2.97
N THR A 195 -8.31 21.67 3.55
CA THR A 195 -9.23 22.82 3.54
C THR A 195 -8.70 23.96 4.39
N ASP A 196 -8.07 23.65 5.52
CA ASP A 196 -7.56 24.65 6.47
C ASP A 196 -6.17 25.19 6.08
N GLU A 197 -5.27 24.31 5.62
CA GLU A 197 -3.86 24.63 5.37
C GLU A 197 -3.60 25.03 3.90
N GLU A 198 -4.31 24.41 2.94
CA GLU A 198 -4.08 24.53 1.50
C GLU A 198 -5.39 24.59 0.70
N PRO A 199 -6.28 25.57 0.94
CA PRO A 199 -7.63 25.61 0.33
C PRO A 199 -7.63 25.64 -1.21
N ASP A 200 -6.54 26.11 -1.83
CA ASP A 200 -6.39 26.20 -3.27
C ASP A 200 -5.83 24.91 -3.91
N ASN A 201 -5.42 23.93 -3.10
CA ASN A 201 -4.90 22.65 -3.59
C ASN A 201 -6.02 21.68 -4.00
N THR A 202 -6.73 22.04 -5.04
CA THR A 202 -7.89 21.29 -5.54
C THR A 202 -7.53 19.89 -6.02
N VAL A 203 -6.32 19.66 -6.56
CA VAL A 203 -5.85 18.35 -7.03
C VAL A 203 -5.74 17.36 -5.87
N ALA A 204 -5.09 17.77 -4.78
CA ALA A 204 -4.98 16.93 -3.59
C ALA A 204 -6.37 16.69 -2.96
N TYR A 205 -7.20 17.72 -2.87
CA TYR A 205 -8.57 17.59 -2.37
C TYR A 205 -9.38 16.55 -3.16
N ILE A 206 -9.41 16.65 -4.50
CA ILE A 206 -10.13 15.72 -5.37
C ILE A 206 -9.60 14.29 -5.19
N ARG A 207 -8.29 14.13 -5.05
CA ARG A 207 -7.66 12.83 -4.80
C ARG A 207 -8.21 12.16 -3.53
N PHE A 208 -8.18 12.86 -2.41
CA PHE A 208 -8.63 12.30 -1.13
C PHE A 208 -10.15 12.19 -1.03
N ALA A 209 -10.91 13.09 -1.63
CA ALA A 209 -12.37 12.98 -1.72
C ALA A 209 -12.80 11.74 -2.53
N THR A 210 -12.04 11.41 -3.59
CA THR A 210 -12.25 10.18 -4.35
C THR A 210 -12.02 8.93 -3.49
N TYR A 211 -10.90 8.86 -2.76
CA TYR A 211 -10.62 7.73 -1.87
C TYR A 211 -11.63 7.65 -0.71
N LEU A 212 -12.04 8.80 -0.15
CA LEU A 212 -13.10 8.85 0.84
C LEU A 212 -14.40 8.25 0.31
N SER A 213 -14.77 8.57 -0.95
CA SER A 213 -15.99 8.02 -1.55
C SER A 213 -15.93 6.50 -1.73
N PHE A 214 -14.73 5.94 -1.99
CA PHE A 214 -14.53 4.49 -2.05
C PHE A 214 -14.71 3.87 -0.66
N ALA A 215 -14.03 4.37 0.35
CA ALA A 215 -14.14 3.86 1.71
C ALA A 215 -15.57 3.94 2.27
N LEU A 216 -16.30 5.03 1.97
CA LEU A 216 -17.72 5.17 2.31
C LEU A 216 -18.62 4.19 1.55
N SER A 217 -18.29 3.89 0.28
CA SER A 217 -19.01 2.86 -0.48
C SER A 217 -18.78 1.46 0.09
N ASP A 218 -17.55 1.18 0.56
CA ASP A 218 -17.21 -0.08 1.24
C ASP A 218 -17.97 -0.23 2.57
N GLN A 219 -18.27 0.89 3.26
CA GLN A 219 -19.17 0.94 4.43
C GLN A 219 -20.66 0.90 4.08
N ASN A 220 -21.03 0.87 2.80
CA ASN A 220 -22.40 1.05 2.31
C ASN A 220 -23.05 2.40 2.68
N ASP A 221 -22.25 3.42 3.06
CA ASP A 221 -22.74 4.80 3.27
C ASP A 221 -22.80 5.55 1.94
N VAL A 222 -23.77 5.15 1.12
CA VAL A 222 -23.99 5.71 -0.24
C VAL A 222 -24.29 7.20 -0.23
N PRO A 223 -25.09 7.76 0.70
CA PRO A 223 -25.34 9.21 0.77
C PRO A 223 -24.08 10.03 1.03
N ALA A 224 -23.23 9.59 1.98
CA ALA A 224 -21.98 10.28 2.27
C ALA A 224 -20.99 10.16 1.11
N ALA A 225 -20.88 9.00 0.46
CA ALA A 225 -20.07 8.80 -0.74
C ALA A 225 -20.48 9.75 -1.88
N GLN A 226 -21.79 9.91 -2.10
CA GLN A 226 -22.33 10.87 -3.08
C GLN A 226 -21.92 12.29 -2.78
N THR A 227 -21.99 12.67 -1.51
CA THR A 227 -21.63 14.01 -1.09
C THR A 227 -20.15 14.27 -1.35
N ALA A 228 -19.27 13.33 -1.01
CA ALA A 228 -17.84 13.43 -1.28
C ALA A 228 -17.53 13.59 -2.78
N VAL A 229 -18.18 12.81 -3.64
CA VAL A 229 -18.01 12.93 -5.10
C VAL A 229 -18.54 14.26 -5.62
N ARG A 230 -19.72 14.71 -5.16
CA ARG A 230 -20.31 15.99 -5.57
C ARG A 230 -19.42 17.16 -5.18
N ASP A 231 -18.86 17.16 -3.97
CA ASP A 231 -18.02 18.23 -3.48
C ASP A 231 -16.67 18.25 -4.23
N ALA A 232 -16.14 17.07 -4.60
CA ALA A 232 -14.98 16.95 -5.48
C ALA A 232 -15.25 17.53 -6.87
N LEU A 233 -16.41 17.17 -7.48
CA LEU A 233 -16.82 17.67 -8.81
C LEU A 233 -16.97 19.19 -8.84
N ALA A 234 -17.52 19.79 -7.77
CA ALA A 234 -17.68 21.24 -7.65
C ALA A 234 -16.35 22.01 -7.61
N ARG A 235 -15.23 21.32 -7.30
CA ARG A 235 -13.89 21.91 -7.20
C ARG A 235 -13.02 21.65 -8.44
N VAL A 236 -13.52 20.96 -9.46
CA VAL A 236 -12.74 20.65 -10.68
C VAL A 236 -12.43 21.93 -11.45
N PRO A 237 -11.14 22.29 -11.62
CA PRO A 237 -10.78 23.45 -12.41
C PRO A 237 -11.05 23.24 -13.92
N GLU A 238 -11.36 24.31 -14.64
CA GLU A 238 -11.34 24.26 -16.10
C GLU A 238 -9.92 23.92 -16.59
N GLY A 239 -9.82 22.89 -17.46
CA GLY A 239 -8.51 22.43 -17.95
C GLY A 239 -7.72 21.51 -17.00
N SER A 240 -8.40 20.92 -15.97
CA SER A 240 -7.77 19.94 -15.09
C SER A 240 -7.10 18.79 -15.85
N ASP A 241 -6.00 18.29 -15.28
CA ASP A 241 -5.22 17.19 -15.83
C ASP A 241 -6.05 15.90 -16.03
N PRO A 242 -5.67 15.01 -16.95
CA PRO A 242 -6.41 13.77 -17.21
C PRO A 242 -6.58 12.89 -15.98
N TYR A 243 -5.58 12.80 -15.09
CA TYR A 243 -5.65 11.94 -13.91
C TYR A 243 -6.69 12.41 -12.87
N THR A 244 -6.85 13.72 -12.71
CA THR A 244 -7.90 14.29 -11.87
C THR A 244 -9.28 13.88 -12.38
N ARG A 245 -9.51 13.90 -13.71
CA ARG A 245 -10.76 13.45 -14.33
C ARG A 245 -10.96 11.95 -14.22
N VAL A 246 -9.90 11.17 -14.43
CA VAL A 246 -9.94 9.70 -14.27
C VAL A 246 -10.38 9.31 -12.86
N ARG A 247 -9.81 9.93 -11.83
CA ARG A 247 -10.21 9.67 -10.43
C ARG A 247 -11.69 9.93 -10.20
N LEU A 248 -12.22 11.02 -10.75
CA LEU A 248 -13.63 11.35 -10.61
C LEU A 248 -14.53 10.36 -11.36
N TYR A 249 -14.16 9.93 -12.55
CA TYR A 249 -14.90 8.90 -13.27
C TYR A 249 -14.88 7.55 -12.55
N TRP A 250 -13.75 7.18 -11.93
CA TRP A 250 -13.69 5.99 -11.08
C TRP A 250 -14.62 6.09 -9.87
N ALA A 251 -14.63 7.23 -9.19
CA ALA A 251 -15.53 7.46 -8.07
C ALA A 251 -17.00 7.37 -8.50
N GLN A 252 -17.35 7.96 -9.64
CA GLN A 252 -18.71 7.89 -10.20
C GLN A 252 -19.07 6.47 -10.64
N ALA A 253 -18.14 5.74 -11.25
CA ALA A 253 -18.36 4.34 -11.66
C ALA A 253 -18.65 3.46 -10.44
N ARG A 254 -17.82 3.55 -9.40
CA ARG A 254 -18.00 2.80 -8.14
C ARG A 254 -19.34 3.14 -7.47
N LEU A 255 -19.66 4.42 -7.38
CA LEU A 255 -20.91 4.89 -6.79
C LEU A 255 -22.14 4.41 -7.57
N ALA A 256 -22.08 4.43 -8.91
CA ALA A 256 -23.14 3.91 -9.76
C ALA A 256 -23.29 2.39 -9.62
N GLU A 257 -22.18 1.67 -9.52
CA GLU A 257 -22.14 0.23 -9.24
C GLU A 257 -22.81 -0.10 -7.90
N THR A 258 -22.44 0.58 -6.82
CA THR A 258 -23.03 0.39 -5.48
C THR A 258 -24.54 0.59 -5.48
N ARG A 259 -25.07 1.46 -6.38
CA ARG A 259 -26.51 1.70 -6.56
C ARG A 259 -27.18 0.73 -7.52
N GLY A 260 -26.49 -0.26 -8.05
CA GLY A 260 -27.03 -1.16 -9.08
C GLY A 260 -27.25 -0.51 -10.43
N ARG A 261 -26.66 0.68 -10.70
CA ARG A 261 -26.79 1.40 -11.98
C ARG A 261 -25.68 1.00 -12.94
N GLY A 262 -25.66 -0.27 -13.36
CA GLY A 262 -24.57 -0.84 -14.16
C GLY A 262 -24.23 -0.08 -15.43
N LEU A 263 -25.22 0.43 -16.19
CA LEU A 263 -24.97 1.22 -17.40
C LEU A 263 -24.26 2.55 -17.12
N GLU A 264 -24.61 3.24 -16.02
CA GLU A 264 -23.96 4.47 -15.59
C GLU A 264 -22.53 4.20 -15.11
N ALA A 265 -22.35 3.11 -14.38
CA ALA A 265 -21.03 2.66 -13.94
C ALA A 265 -20.11 2.36 -15.15
N LEU A 266 -20.61 1.63 -16.13
CA LEU A 266 -19.89 1.28 -17.34
C LEU A 266 -19.52 2.52 -18.19
N ASP A 267 -20.41 3.48 -18.35
CA ASP A 267 -20.13 4.73 -19.08
C ASP A 267 -18.99 5.51 -18.42
N ASN A 268 -19.01 5.64 -17.10
CA ASN A 268 -17.93 6.31 -16.37
C ASN A 268 -16.60 5.54 -16.44
N ALA A 269 -16.61 4.21 -16.34
CA ALA A 269 -15.39 3.40 -16.50
C ALA A 269 -14.78 3.57 -17.89
N ARG A 270 -15.59 3.56 -18.95
CA ARG A 270 -15.14 3.81 -20.33
C ARG A 270 -14.58 5.21 -20.54
N ARG A 271 -15.15 6.23 -19.90
CA ARG A 271 -14.58 7.60 -19.95
C ARG A 271 -13.19 7.65 -19.27
N ALA A 272 -13.00 6.93 -18.18
CA ALA A 272 -11.69 6.83 -17.54
C ALA A 272 -10.66 6.14 -18.47
N ILE A 273 -11.03 5.04 -19.13
CA ILE A 273 -10.20 4.34 -20.12
C ILE A 273 -9.80 5.31 -21.24
N ALA A 274 -10.77 5.98 -21.89
CA ALA A 274 -10.52 6.89 -23.00
C ALA A 274 -9.56 8.04 -22.65
N LEU A 275 -9.56 8.51 -21.41
CA LEU A 275 -8.58 9.51 -20.95
C LEU A 275 -7.19 8.90 -20.73
N LEU A 276 -7.10 7.68 -20.20
CA LEU A 276 -5.84 7.00 -19.93
C LEU A 276 -5.15 6.51 -21.19
N GLU A 277 -5.90 6.11 -22.23
CA GLU A 277 -5.37 5.77 -23.57
C GLU A 277 -4.55 6.91 -24.20
N ALA A 278 -4.83 8.15 -23.82
CA ALA A 278 -4.07 9.32 -24.26
C ALA A 278 -2.79 9.56 -23.43
N THR A 279 -2.49 8.70 -22.47
CA THR A 279 -1.32 8.79 -21.58
C THR A 279 -0.38 7.61 -21.80
N GLU A 280 0.82 7.67 -21.23
CA GLU A 280 1.77 6.56 -21.23
C GLU A 280 1.63 5.65 -19.99
N ASP A 281 0.59 5.87 -19.16
CA ASP A 281 0.38 5.17 -17.90
C ASP A 281 -0.36 3.84 -18.11
N THR A 282 0.38 2.83 -18.47
CA THR A 282 -0.15 1.48 -18.71
C THR A 282 -0.74 0.83 -17.47
N LEU A 283 -0.20 1.12 -16.26
CA LEU A 283 -0.67 0.53 -15.01
C LEU A 283 -2.09 1.02 -14.64
N HIS A 284 -2.33 2.33 -14.69
CA HIS A 284 -3.67 2.85 -14.42
C HIS A 284 -4.66 2.47 -15.52
N LEU A 285 -4.21 2.37 -16.77
CA LEU A 285 -5.03 1.90 -17.87
C LEU A 285 -5.43 0.42 -17.66
N ALA A 286 -4.50 -0.45 -17.28
CA ALA A 286 -4.79 -1.85 -16.94
C ALA A 286 -5.85 -1.97 -15.83
N ARG A 287 -5.69 -1.19 -14.75
CA ARG A 287 -6.66 -1.15 -13.64
C ARG A 287 -8.03 -0.61 -14.07
N ALA A 288 -8.09 0.32 -15.03
CA ALA A 288 -9.35 0.83 -15.56
C ALA A 288 -10.08 -0.23 -16.40
N HIS A 289 -9.36 -1.01 -17.20
CA HIS A 289 -9.91 -2.16 -17.90
C HIS A 289 -10.42 -3.22 -16.93
N LEU A 290 -9.65 -3.51 -15.87
CA LEU A 290 -10.06 -4.46 -14.84
C LEU A 290 -11.34 -4.02 -14.11
N LEU A 291 -11.48 -2.75 -13.75
CA LEU A 291 -12.71 -2.19 -13.20
C LEU A 291 -13.88 -2.32 -14.18
N CYS A 292 -13.66 -2.02 -15.46
CA CYS A 292 -14.69 -2.18 -16.49
C CYS A 292 -15.18 -3.64 -16.59
N ALA A 293 -14.25 -4.60 -16.57
CA ALA A 293 -14.56 -6.02 -16.56
C ALA A 293 -15.35 -6.43 -15.31
N SER A 294 -14.95 -5.95 -14.12
CA SER A 294 -15.67 -6.22 -12.87
C SER A 294 -17.12 -5.76 -12.90
N ILE A 295 -17.41 -4.63 -13.55
CA ILE A 295 -18.79 -4.15 -13.74
C ILE A 295 -19.55 -5.03 -14.75
N LEU A 296 -18.90 -5.48 -15.82
CA LEU A 296 -19.49 -6.29 -16.88
C LEU A 296 -19.83 -7.73 -16.46
N ILE A 297 -19.20 -8.26 -15.41
CA ILE A 297 -19.57 -9.59 -14.87
C ILE A 297 -20.77 -9.55 -13.92
N LEU A 298 -21.26 -8.37 -13.54
CA LEU A 298 -22.46 -8.24 -12.71
C LEU A 298 -23.71 -8.71 -13.47
N PRO A 299 -24.80 -9.08 -12.76
CA PRO A 299 -26.04 -9.50 -13.40
C PRO A 299 -26.55 -8.48 -14.44
N GLY A 300 -26.76 -8.96 -15.67
CA GLY A 300 -27.18 -8.11 -16.82
C GLY A 300 -26.03 -7.47 -17.59
N GLY A 301 -24.77 -7.74 -17.23
CA GLY A 301 -23.60 -7.35 -17.99
C GLY A 301 -23.35 -8.24 -19.21
N ASP A 302 -22.24 -7.96 -19.91
CA ASP A 302 -21.85 -8.64 -21.14
C ASP A 302 -20.55 -9.43 -20.91
N PRO A 303 -20.62 -10.78 -20.80
CA PRO A 303 -19.45 -11.62 -20.55
C PRO A 303 -18.38 -11.56 -21.64
N ASP A 304 -18.77 -11.37 -22.91
CA ASP A 304 -17.82 -11.29 -24.01
C ASP A 304 -17.03 -9.99 -23.94
N GLN A 305 -17.70 -8.87 -23.68
CA GLN A 305 -17.02 -7.60 -23.43
C GLN A 305 -16.16 -7.65 -22.16
N ALA A 306 -16.60 -8.36 -21.11
CA ALA A 306 -15.77 -8.56 -19.92
C ALA A 306 -14.47 -9.30 -20.23
N GLN A 307 -14.54 -10.33 -21.08
CA GLN A 307 -13.37 -11.08 -21.55
C GLN A 307 -12.38 -10.16 -22.29
N ASP A 308 -12.87 -9.36 -23.24
CA ASP A 308 -12.03 -8.39 -23.99
C ASP A 308 -11.32 -7.40 -23.04
N GLN A 309 -12.03 -6.89 -22.03
CA GLN A 309 -11.43 -5.97 -21.06
C GLN A 309 -10.37 -6.65 -20.19
N LEU A 310 -10.56 -7.92 -19.83
CA LEU A 310 -9.57 -8.68 -19.06
C LEU A 310 -8.33 -9.00 -19.88
N GLU A 311 -8.47 -9.28 -21.19
CA GLU A 311 -7.34 -9.48 -22.09
C GLU A 311 -6.51 -8.20 -22.23
N GLN A 312 -7.15 -7.05 -22.40
CA GLN A 312 -6.47 -5.75 -22.41
C GLN A 312 -5.75 -5.46 -21.09
N ALA A 313 -6.40 -5.74 -19.96
CA ALA A 313 -5.77 -5.55 -18.64
C ALA A 313 -4.54 -6.44 -18.48
N GLU A 314 -4.61 -7.72 -18.88
CA GLU A 314 -3.51 -8.69 -18.78
C GLU A 314 -2.32 -8.28 -19.66
N GLU A 315 -2.57 -7.84 -20.89
CA GLU A 315 -1.52 -7.35 -21.80
C GLU A 315 -0.80 -6.11 -21.23
N LEU A 316 -1.56 -5.15 -20.70
CA LEU A 316 -1.04 -3.91 -20.13
C LEU A 316 -0.26 -4.13 -18.82
N PHE A 317 -0.71 -5.03 -17.95
CA PHE A 317 0.02 -5.42 -16.74
C PHE A 317 1.35 -6.09 -17.09
N GLY A 318 1.35 -6.94 -18.10
CA GLY A 318 2.55 -7.64 -18.54
C GLY A 318 3.10 -8.63 -17.51
N PRO A 319 4.26 -9.26 -17.80
CA PRO A 319 4.82 -10.33 -16.95
C PRO A 319 5.47 -9.84 -15.64
N ARG A 320 5.60 -8.54 -15.45
CA ARG A 320 6.24 -7.91 -14.29
C ARG A 320 5.25 -7.16 -13.39
N ALA A 321 3.96 -7.38 -13.57
CA ALA A 321 2.95 -6.77 -12.72
C ALA A 321 3.11 -7.19 -11.25
N ALA A 322 2.73 -6.30 -10.33
CA ALA A 322 2.78 -6.60 -8.91
C ALA A 322 1.86 -7.80 -8.57
N PRO A 323 2.25 -8.67 -7.61
CA PRO A 323 1.45 -9.83 -7.23
C PRO A 323 0.01 -9.48 -6.89
N GLY A 324 -0.24 -8.38 -6.17
CA GLY A 324 -1.59 -7.92 -5.84
C GLY A 324 -2.45 -7.55 -7.06
N ASP A 325 -1.86 -6.87 -8.07
CA ASP A 325 -2.58 -6.54 -9.31
C ASP A 325 -2.90 -7.81 -10.13
N LEU A 326 -1.96 -8.75 -10.21
CA LEU A 326 -2.17 -10.04 -10.87
C LEU A 326 -3.18 -10.90 -10.11
N GLY A 327 -3.12 -10.93 -8.77
CA GLY A 327 -4.07 -11.62 -7.93
C GLY A 327 -5.50 -11.12 -8.17
N HIS A 328 -5.70 -9.80 -8.20
CA HIS A 328 -6.99 -9.19 -8.52
C HIS A 328 -7.44 -9.54 -9.95
N LEU A 329 -6.56 -9.46 -10.94
CA LEU A 329 -6.87 -9.86 -12.32
C LEU A 329 -7.34 -11.34 -12.37
N ARG A 330 -6.60 -12.27 -11.75
CA ARG A 330 -6.97 -13.69 -11.71
C ARG A 330 -8.31 -13.91 -10.98
N THR A 331 -8.60 -13.14 -9.94
CA THR A 331 -9.89 -13.19 -9.23
C THR A 331 -11.04 -12.83 -10.17
N VAL A 332 -10.95 -11.72 -10.93
CA VAL A 332 -12.01 -11.30 -11.85
C VAL A 332 -12.16 -12.27 -13.01
N GLN A 333 -11.04 -12.81 -13.55
CA GLN A 333 -11.06 -13.87 -14.58
C GLN A 333 -11.74 -15.14 -14.05
N ALA A 334 -11.47 -15.54 -12.80
CA ALA A 334 -12.10 -16.70 -12.18
C ALA A 334 -13.62 -16.50 -12.02
N ARG A 335 -14.06 -15.30 -11.59
CA ARG A 335 -15.48 -14.94 -11.48
C ARG A 335 -16.19 -14.99 -12.83
N LEU A 336 -15.58 -14.44 -13.88
CA LEU A 336 -16.12 -14.53 -15.24
C LEU A 336 -16.20 -15.99 -15.72
N ALA A 337 -15.16 -16.79 -15.48
CA ALA A 337 -15.15 -18.18 -15.88
C ALA A 337 -16.23 -19.00 -15.17
N ALA A 338 -16.44 -18.81 -13.86
CA ALA A 338 -17.46 -19.48 -13.08
C ALA A 338 -18.87 -19.11 -13.57
N SER A 339 -19.15 -17.80 -13.76
CA SER A 339 -20.44 -17.32 -14.23
C SER A 339 -20.82 -17.79 -15.65
N THR A 340 -19.80 -18.06 -16.50
CA THR A 340 -19.98 -18.58 -17.86
C THR A 340 -19.88 -20.10 -17.96
N GLY A 341 -19.78 -20.82 -16.83
CA GLY A 341 -19.72 -22.30 -16.78
C GLY A 341 -18.37 -22.90 -17.21
N ARG A 342 -17.31 -22.09 -17.35
CA ARG A 342 -15.94 -22.56 -17.61
C ARG A 342 -15.27 -23.01 -16.31
N ASN A 343 -15.88 -23.98 -15.62
CA ASN A 343 -15.59 -24.31 -14.23
C ASN A 343 -14.13 -24.73 -13.99
N ALA A 344 -13.53 -25.55 -14.87
CA ALA A 344 -12.13 -25.96 -14.73
C ALA A 344 -11.15 -24.75 -14.80
N ALA A 345 -11.43 -23.79 -15.68
CA ALA A 345 -10.66 -22.55 -15.78
C ALA A 345 -10.88 -21.68 -14.54
N ALA A 346 -12.12 -21.58 -14.04
CA ALA A 346 -12.46 -20.84 -12.83
C ALA A 346 -11.66 -21.33 -11.61
N LEU A 347 -11.63 -22.65 -11.40
CA LEU A 347 -10.87 -23.26 -10.30
C LEU A 347 -9.37 -22.98 -10.41
N THR A 348 -8.80 -23.13 -11.61
CA THR A 348 -7.37 -22.87 -11.83
C THR A 348 -7.02 -21.41 -11.55
N LEU A 349 -7.80 -20.47 -12.10
CA LEU A 349 -7.58 -19.03 -11.94
C LEU A 349 -7.78 -18.58 -10.49
N ALA A 350 -8.79 -19.10 -9.80
CA ALA A 350 -9.05 -18.77 -8.41
C ALA A 350 -7.92 -19.26 -7.47
N HIS A 351 -7.37 -20.44 -7.70
CA HIS A 351 -6.22 -20.93 -6.95
C HIS A 351 -4.97 -20.08 -7.22
N GLN A 352 -4.71 -19.70 -8.49
CA GLN A 352 -3.64 -18.78 -8.82
C GLN A 352 -3.83 -17.41 -8.14
N ALA A 353 -5.06 -16.91 -8.05
CA ALA A 353 -5.35 -15.69 -7.33
C ALA A 353 -4.97 -15.80 -5.84
N LEU A 354 -5.39 -16.89 -5.17
CA LEU A 354 -5.10 -17.15 -3.76
C LEU A 354 -3.60 -17.32 -3.47
N GLU A 355 -2.80 -17.80 -4.44
CA GLU A 355 -1.34 -17.88 -4.33
C GLU A 355 -0.65 -16.51 -4.45
N LEU A 356 -1.25 -15.59 -5.21
CA LEU A 356 -0.70 -14.26 -5.47
C LEU A 356 -1.13 -13.21 -4.43
N LEU A 357 -2.32 -13.39 -3.86
CA LEU A 357 -2.88 -12.48 -2.85
C LEU A 357 -2.28 -12.76 -1.48
N GLY A 358 -1.98 -11.70 -0.72
CA GLY A 358 -1.58 -11.80 0.67
C GLY A 358 -2.72 -12.40 1.53
N ASP A 359 -2.36 -12.99 2.67
CA ASP A 359 -3.33 -13.65 3.57
C ASP A 359 -4.35 -12.68 4.16
N ASP A 360 -4.08 -11.40 4.13
CA ASP A 360 -4.86 -10.28 4.66
C ASP A 360 -5.58 -9.46 3.57
N ASP A 361 -5.50 -9.84 2.29
CA ASP A 361 -6.36 -9.27 1.23
C ASP A 361 -7.74 -9.96 1.24
N PHE A 362 -8.48 -9.75 2.31
CA PHE A 362 -9.77 -10.41 2.58
C PHE A 362 -10.79 -10.21 1.45
N SER A 363 -10.84 -9.03 0.85
CA SER A 363 -11.80 -8.71 -0.21
C SER A 363 -11.58 -9.57 -1.46
N ASN A 364 -10.36 -9.57 -2.01
CA ASN A 364 -10.05 -10.34 -3.22
C ASN A 364 -10.03 -11.86 -2.95
N ARG A 365 -9.55 -12.28 -1.77
CA ARG A 365 -9.58 -13.69 -1.37
C ARG A 365 -11.02 -14.20 -1.24
N GLY A 366 -11.92 -13.44 -0.62
CA GLY A 366 -13.34 -13.76 -0.54
C GLY A 366 -13.98 -13.93 -1.92
N GLN A 367 -13.67 -13.06 -2.87
CA GLN A 367 -14.13 -13.15 -4.26
C GLN A 367 -13.55 -14.40 -4.97
N ALA A 368 -12.29 -14.76 -4.73
CA ALA A 368 -11.68 -15.96 -5.31
C ALA A 368 -12.33 -17.25 -4.75
N TRP A 369 -12.55 -17.32 -3.43
CA TRP A 369 -13.28 -18.44 -2.82
C TRP A 369 -14.73 -18.52 -3.30
N TRP A 370 -15.40 -17.40 -3.54
CA TRP A 370 -16.72 -17.39 -4.15
C TRP A 370 -16.71 -18.01 -5.55
N ALA A 371 -15.73 -17.67 -6.41
CA ALA A 371 -15.60 -18.25 -7.74
C ALA A 371 -15.39 -19.78 -7.67
N ILE A 372 -14.62 -20.28 -6.69
CA ILE A 372 -14.47 -21.72 -6.42
C ILE A 372 -15.82 -22.34 -6.07
N GLY A 373 -16.55 -21.75 -5.12
CA GLY A 373 -17.86 -22.25 -4.70
C GLY A 373 -18.87 -22.35 -5.85
N GLU A 374 -18.90 -21.33 -6.71
CA GLU A 374 -19.77 -21.31 -7.88
C GLU A 374 -19.38 -22.38 -8.91
N ALA A 375 -18.07 -22.53 -9.20
CA ALA A 375 -17.57 -23.53 -10.12
C ALA A 375 -17.83 -24.96 -9.62
N GLU A 376 -17.60 -25.24 -8.31
CA GLU A 376 -17.90 -26.53 -7.69
C GLU A 376 -19.40 -26.86 -7.70
N ALA A 377 -20.24 -25.86 -7.43
CA ALA A 377 -21.70 -26.02 -7.50
C ALA A 377 -22.18 -26.32 -8.91
N ASN A 378 -21.61 -25.68 -9.94
CA ASN A 378 -21.92 -25.93 -11.33
C ASN A 378 -21.54 -27.37 -11.78
N GLU A 379 -20.48 -27.93 -11.20
CA GLU A 379 -20.06 -29.33 -11.42
C GLU A 379 -20.85 -30.34 -10.58
N GLY A 380 -21.77 -29.88 -9.73
CA GLY A 380 -22.57 -30.74 -8.84
C GLY A 380 -21.83 -31.22 -7.59
N ARG A 381 -20.64 -30.72 -7.31
CA ARG A 381 -19.84 -31.05 -6.11
C ARG A 381 -20.26 -30.15 -4.94
N ILE A 382 -21.48 -30.34 -4.45
CA ILE A 382 -22.15 -29.41 -3.53
C ILE A 382 -21.45 -29.29 -2.18
N ASP A 383 -20.85 -30.34 -1.65
CA ASP A 383 -20.13 -30.28 -0.37
C ASP A 383 -18.85 -29.43 -0.51
N ALA A 384 -18.09 -29.59 -1.59
CA ALA A 384 -16.94 -28.74 -1.90
C ALA A 384 -17.37 -27.27 -2.14
N ALA A 385 -18.51 -27.08 -2.81
CA ALA A 385 -19.08 -25.74 -3.00
C ALA A 385 -19.41 -25.07 -1.66
N ASN A 386 -20.03 -25.81 -0.72
CA ASN A 386 -20.35 -25.29 0.62
C ASN A 386 -19.08 -24.85 1.37
N GLU A 387 -18.04 -25.70 1.39
CA GLU A 387 -16.76 -25.36 2.03
C GLU A 387 -16.15 -24.08 1.43
N ALA A 388 -16.22 -23.92 0.11
CA ALA A 388 -15.70 -22.74 -0.56
C ALA A 388 -16.53 -21.48 -0.25
N PHE A 389 -17.87 -21.59 -0.26
CA PHE A 389 -18.73 -20.46 0.11
C PHE A 389 -18.60 -20.08 1.58
N GLU A 390 -18.40 -21.02 2.49
CA GLU A 390 -18.11 -20.75 3.91
C GLU A 390 -16.80 -19.99 4.06
N ARG A 391 -15.75 -20.39 3.34
CA ARG A 391 -14.47 -19.67 3.32
C ARG A 391 -14.65 -18.26 2.76
N ALA A 392 -15.36 -18.09 1.64
CA ALA A 392 -15.68 -16.78 1.10
C ALA A 392 -16.39 -15.88 2.14
N ALA A 393 -17.38 -16.45 2.84
CA ALA A 393 -18.11 -15.73 3.88
C ALA A 393 -17.24 -15.37 5.09
N SER A 394 -16.24 -16.19 5.42
CA SER A 394 -15.30 -15.90 6.51
C SER A 394 -14.25 -14.85 6.16
N GLU A 395 -13.90 -14.72 4.88
CA GLU A 395 -12.99 -13.66 4.40
C GLU A 395 -13.70 -12.28 4.39
N PHE A 396 -14.99 -12.22 4.09
CA PHE A 396 -15.74 -10.97 4.07
C PHE A 396 -16.11 -10.50 5.49
N ASP A 397 -15.59 -9.35 5.88
CA ASP A 397 -15.94 -8.72 7.16
C ASP A 397 -17.43 -8.36 7.25
N GLU A 398 -17.99 -8.48 8.47
CA GLU A 398 -19.43 -8.31 8.72
C GLU A 398 -19.93 -6.89 8.47
N GLN A 399 -19.07 -5.89 8.61
CA GLN A 399 -19.46 -4.49 8.53
C GLN A 399 -19.12 -3.84 7.18
N SER A 400 -18.06 -4.30 6.52
CA SER A 400 -17.51 -3.65 5.35
C SER A 400 -17.90 -4.29 4.01
N HIS A 401 -18.26 -5.57 3.98
CA HIS A 401 -18.59 -6.30 2.74
C HIS A 401 -20.07 -6.73 2.69
N VAL A 402 -20.96 -5.90 3.17
CA VAL A 402 -22.38 -6.24 3.31
C VAL A 402 -23.02 -6.62 1.98
N ARG A 403 -22.73 -5.89 0.91
CA ARG A 403 -23.25 -6.17 -0.44
C ARG A 403 -22.74 -7.49 -0.97
N GLU A 404 -21.43 -7.69 -0.92
CA GLU A 404 -20.77 -8.92 -1.36
C GLU A 404 -21.31 -10.14 -0.61
N ARG A 405 -21.54 -10.00 0.69
CA ARG A 405 -22.15 -11.05 1.52
C ARG A 405 -23.60 -11.36 1.12
N ILE A 406 -24.42 -10.35 0.83
CA ILE A 406 -25.78 -10.54 0.33
C ILE A 406 -25.76 -11.32 -0.99
N GLU A 407 -24.92 -10.92 -1.93
CA GLU A 407 -24.79 -11.55 -3.24
C GLU A 407 -24.23 -12.98 -3.13
N LEU A 408 -23.21 -13.20 -2.28
CA LEU A 408 -22.64 -14.50 -1.97
C LEU A 408 -23.69 -15.45 -1.42
N HIS A 409 -24.41 -15.07 -0.34
CA HIS A 409 -25.43 -15.92 0.26
C HIS A 409 -26.60 -16.17 -0.71
N SER A 410 -26.95 -15.22 -1.54
CA SER A 410 -27.97 -15.41 -2.58
C SER A 410 -27.52 -16.42 -3.63
N THR A 411 -26.25 -16.39 -4.04
CA THR A 411 -25.68 -17.35 -4.99
C THR A 411 -25.56 -18.75 -4.38
N TRP A 412 -25.07 -18.85 -3.16
CA TRP A 412 -24.97 -20.07 -2.39
C TRP A 412 -26.34 -20.74 -2.18
N GLY A 413 -27.33 -19.98 -1.70
CA GLY A 413 -28.69 -20.50 -1.52
C GLY A 413 -29.33 -20.99 -2.81
N ARG A 414 -29.10 -20.34 -3.95
CA ARG A 414 -29.55 -20.81 -5.27
C ARG A 414 -28.87 -22.13 -5.68
N ALA A 415 -27.56 -22.26 -5.42
CA ALA A 415 -26.81 -23.49 -5.68
C ALA A 415 -27.34 -24.67 -4.87
N LEU A 416 -27.59 -24.49 -3.57
CA LEU A 416 -28.20 -25.47 -2.68
C LEU A 416 -29.60 -25.90 -3.12
N ARG A 417 -30.43 -24.94 -3.49
CA ARG A 417 -31.78 -25.21 -4.01
C ARG A 417 -31.73 -26.04 -5.31
N LYS A 418 -30.85 -25.69 -6.24
CA LYS A 418 -30.63 -26.44 -7.48
C LYS A 418 -30.18 -27.89 -7.22
N ALA A 419 -29.44 -28.11 -6.12
CA ALA A 419 -28.98 -29.44 -5.67
C ALA A 419 -30.03 -30.21 -4.86
N GLY A 420 -31.22 -29.64 -4.60
CA GLY A 420 -32.27 -30.27 -3.82
C GLY A 420 -32.06 -30.22 -2.28
N ARG A 421 -31.11 -29.40 -1.80
CA ARG A 421 -30.82 -29.20 -0.36
C ARG A 421 -31.67 -28.03 0.19
N GLU A 422 -33.01 -28.17 0.10
CA GLU A 422 -33.97 -27.10 0.44
C GLU A 422 -33.82 -26.52 1.85
N PRO A 423 -33.65 -27.33 2.93
CA PRO A 423 -33.53 -26.76 4.28
C PRO A 423 -32.32 -25.85 4.43
N GLU A 424 -31.16 -26.26 3.88
CA GLU A 424 -29.93 -25.48 3.92
C GLU A 424 -30.00 -24.24 3.01
N ALA A 425 -30.65 -24.39 1.85
CA ALA A 425 -30.91 -23.27 0.95
C ALA A 425 -31.71 -22.16 1.64
N LEU A 426 -32.74 -22.54 2.42
CA LEU A 426 -33.59 -21.60 3.14
C LEU A 426 -32.77 -20.84 4.19
N ASP A 427 -31.98 -21.55 5.00
CA ASP A 427 -31.13 -20.97 6.05
C ASP A 427 -30.15 -19.91 5.48
N VAL A 428 -29.51 -20.25 4.36
CA VAL A 428 -28.57 -19.33 3.68
C VAL A 428 -29.29 -18.13 3.04
N LEU A 429 -30.46 -18.32 2.46
CA LEU A 429 -31.24 -17.21 1.88
C LEU A 429 -31.85 -16.30 2.93
N GLU A 430 -32.22 -16.83 4.12
CA GLU A 430 -32.65 -16.02 5.26
C GLU A 430 -31.53 -15.09 5.72
N ARG A 431 -30.28 -15.61 5.82
CA ARG A 431 -29.12 -14.75 6.12
C ARG A 431 -28.92 -13.62 5.11
N ALA A 432 -29.10 -13.90 3.80
CA ALA A 432 -29.04 -12.86 2.78
C ALA A 432 -30.13 -11.80 2.97
N ALA A 433 -31.35 -12.23 3.30
CA ALA A 433 -32.48 -11.33 3.55
C ALA A 433 -32.26 -10.46 4.80
N ASP A 434 -31.75 -11.05 5.90
CA ASP A 434 -31.45 -10.34 7.14
C ASP A 434 -30.38 -9.26 6.92
N LEU A 435 -29.31 -9.58 6.18
CA LEU A 435 -28.27 -8.62 5.81
C LEU A 435 -28.84 -7.47 4.95
N ALA A 436 -29.72 -7.79 4.00
CA ALA A 436 -30.34 -6.77 3.15
C ALA A 436 -31.28 -5.84 3.96
N VAL A 437 -32.02 -6.38 4.94
CA VAL A 437 -32.84 -5.58 5.85
C VAL A 437 -32.00 -4.68 6.74
N GLN A 438 -30.89 -5.20 7.29
CA GLN A 438 -29.97 -4.41 8.10
C GLN A 438 -29.36 -3.26 7.30
N ALA A 439 -28.91 -3.52 6.07
CA ALA A 439 -28.37 -2.50 5.15
C ALA A 439 -29.42 -1.43 4.82
N GLY A 440 -30.65 -1.81 4.51
CA GLY A 440 -31.74 -0.87 4.24
C GLY A 440 -32.17 -0.03 5.45
N HIS A 441 -32.04 -0.55 6.66
CA HIS A 441 -32.29 0.22 7.88
C HIS A 441 -31.15 1.20 8.23
N ALA A 442 -29.93 0.93 7.82
CA ALA A 442 -28.83 1.87 7.95
C ALA A 442 -29.03 3.09 7.05
N ASP A 443 -29.50 2.90 5.81
CA ASP A 443 -29.84 3.97 4.87
C ASP A 443 -30.91 4.94 5.45
N VAL A 444 -31.96 4.42 6.07
CA VAL A 444 -33.04 5.25 6.63
C VAL A 444 -32.62 6.04 7.88
N ARG A 445 -31.59 5.58 8.60
CA ARG A 445 -31.06 6.29 9.79
C ARG A 445 -30.10 7.41 9.42
N SER A 446 -29.42 7.32 8.26
CA SER A 446 -28.51 8.36 7.76
C SER A 446 -29.22 9.54 7.12
N GLU A 447 -30.52 9.42 6.77
CA GLU A 447 -31.36 10.49 6.24
C GLU A 447 -32.08 11.33 7.30
N ARG A 448 -31.86 11.06 8.60
CA ARG A 448 -32.42 11.82 9.72
C ARG A 448 -31.31 12.51 10.52
#